data_a75e8e15338fa23e32ef3eec7d469e03
#
_entry.id   a75e8e15338fa23e32ef3eec7d469e03
#
_cell.length_a   1.000
_cell.length_b   1.000
_cell.length_c   1.000
_cell.angle_alpha   90.00
_cell.angle_beta   90.00
_cell.angle_gamma   90.00
#
_symmetry.space_group_name_H-M   'P 1'
#
loop_
_entity.id
_entity.type
_entity.pdbx_description
1 polymer ?
#
loop_
_entity_poly.entity_id
_entity_poly.type
_entity_poly.pdbx_seq_one_letter_code
_entity_poly.pdbx_strand_id
1 'polypeptide(L)'
;MEQLQKIDEYFFRLINLSGGVQMDEIMILISSKWLWIPLYVFILFKLYKTFSNEFLKITFSLGLLIFLSDFGSVELFKEVFQRARPCYFLKGVRVVDGCGGPFGFISSHAANAFAVAFFVSFLFKKYWWFVSLFSWAVLIGLSRVYLGVHYPFDILGGMFWGLFVSSFVYYIYKMKLKNFDLFWFVWLALVCIWNFVWPSVPPILDVLVAVILSIGVMLVKNNKK
;
A
#
# COMPACT_ATOMS: atom_id res chain seq x y z
N MET A 1 -0.20 -22.68 14.28
CA MET A 1 -1.14 -21.71 13.71
C MET A 1 -2.15 -21.20 14.73
N GLU A 2 -2.77 -22.06 15.51
CA GLU A 2 -3.79 -21.68 16.51
C GLU A 2 -3.29 -20.70 17.61
N GLN A 3 -2.06 -20.83 18.07
CA GLN A 3 -1.47 -19.90 19.04
C GLN A 3 -1.31 -18.48 18.47
N LEU A 4 -0.84 -18.34 17.23
CA LEU A 4 -0.70 -17.03 16.57
C LEU A 4 -2.05 -16.37 16.38
N GLN A 5 -3.08 -17.12 16.04
CA GLN A 5 -4.42 -16.61 15.90
C GLN A 5 -4.99 -16.11 17.25
N LYS A 6 -4.75 -16.82 18.35
CA LYS A 6 -5.16 -16.40 19.71
C LYS A 6 -4.46 -15.11 20.13
N ILE A 7 -3.16 -14.97 19.81
CA ILE A 7 -2.38 -13.75 20.09
C ILE A 7 -2.96 -12.57 19.30
N ASP A 8 -3.21 -12.78 18.00
CA ASP A 8 -3.75 -11.74 17.10
C ASP A 8 -5.15 -11.28 17.56
N GLU A 9 -6.01 -12.23 17.93
CA GLU A 9 -7.34 -11.93 18.50
C GLU A 9 -7.25 -11.21 19.84
N TYR A 10 -6.32 -11.58 20.71
CA TYR A 10 -6.12 -10.91 22.00
C TYR A 10 -5.77 -9.42 21.81
N PHE A 11 -4.77 -9.11 20.98
CA PHE A 11 -4.40 -7.72 20.70
C PHE A 11 -5.49 -6.97 19.94
N PHE A 12 -6.21 -7.64 19.03
CA PHE A 12 -7.37 -7.08 18.37
C PHE A 12 -8.42 -6.61 19.41
N ARG A 13 -8.80 -7.47 20.34
CA ARG A 13 -9.80 -7.13 21.36
C ARG A 13 -9.36 -6.02 22.29
N LEU A 14 -8.08 -5.99 22.67
CA LEU A 14 -7.53 -4.89 23.47
C LEU A 14 -7.74 -3.53 22.79
N ILE A 15 -7.54 -3.45 21.50
CA ILE A 15 -7.66 -2.20 20.75
C ILE A 15 -9.12 -1.89 20.42
N ASN A 16 -9.86 -2.87 19.89
CA ASN A 16 -11.24 -2.67 19.44
C ASN A 16 -12.21 -2.34 20.57
N LEU A 17 -12.01 -2.95 21.76
CA LEU A 17 -12.90 -2.76 22.92
C LEU A 17 -12.51 -1.57 23.80
N SER A 18 -11.37 -0.92 23.56
CA SER A 18 -10.89 0.21 24.36
C SER A 18 -11.62 1.54 24.10
N GLY A 19 -12.54 1.57 23.15
CA GLY A 19 -13.08 2.82 22.62
C GLY A 19 -14.43 3.26 23.18
N GLY A 20 -14.82 4.48 22.84
CA GLY A 20 -16.11 5.12 23.09
C GLY A 20 -16.46 6.08 21.94
N VAL A 21 -17.68 6.64 21.98
CA VAL A 21 -18.28 7.44 20.88
C VAL A 21 -17.33 8.53 20.33
N GLN A 22 -16.69 9.29 21.21
CA GLN A 22 -15.76 10.36 20.80
C GLN A 22 -14.53 9.82 20.06
N MET A 23 -13.98 8.69 20.51
CA MET A 23 -12.84 8.05 19.86
C MET A 23 -13.24 7.42 18.53
N ASP A 24 -14.49 6.97 18.40
CA ASP A 24 -15.01 6.38 17.16
C ASP A 24 -14.95 7.39 16.00
N GLU A 25 -15.44 8.60 16.21
CA GLU A 25 -15.40 9.67 15.20
C GLU A 25 -13.96 10.02 14.79
N ILE A 26 -13.05 10.11 15.77
CA ILE A 26 -11.63 10.37 15.51
C ILE A 26 -11.01 9.23 14.67
N MET A 27 -11.29 7.97 14.98
CA MET A 27 -10.72 6.83 14.28
C MET A 27 -11.30 6.64 12.87
N ILE A 28 -12.60 6.96 12.68
CA ILE A 28 -13.21 7.05 11.34
C ILE A 28 -12.48 8.12 10.52
N LEU A 29 -12.29 9.31 11.11
CA LEU A 29 -11.61 10.41 10.44
C LEU A 29 -10.16 10.05 10.06
N ILE A 30 -9.38 9.45 10.99
CA ILE A 30 -8.01 8.98 10.75
C ILE A 30 -7.98 7.94 9.63
N SER A 31 -8.95 7.04 9.57
CA SER A 31 -9.07 6.01 8.53
C SER A 31 -9.45 6.59 7.17
N SER A 32 -10.05 7.78 7.14
CA SER A 32 -10.53 8.42 5.92
C SER A 32 -9.38 9.01 5.10
N LYS A 33 -9.34 8.66 3.81
CA LYS A 33 -8.36 9.24 2.86
C LYS A 33 -8.46 10.78 2.75
N TRP A 34 -9.63 11.34 3.00
CA TRP A 34 -9.88 12.78 2.85
C TRP A 34 -9.12 13.62 3.88
N LEU A 35 -8.94 13.12 5.10
CA LEU A 35 -8.16 13.80 6.14
C LEU A 35 -6.72 14.04 5.68
N TRP A 36 -6.16 13.15 4.89
CA TRP A 36 -4.74 13.13 4.54
C TRP A 36 -4.40 13.87 3.24
N ILE A 37 -5.41 14.44 2.55
CA ILE A 37 -5.16 15.27 1.35
C ILE A 37 -4.13 16.37 1.62
N PRO A 38 -4.21 17.17 2.72
CA PRO A 38 -3.20 18.19 3.00
C PRO A 38 -1.79 17.61 3.14
N LEU A 39 -1.65 16.44 3.75
CA LEU A 39 -0.36 15.74 3.87
C LEU A 39 0.17 15.32 2.49
N TYR A 40 -0.67 14.77 1.63
CA TYR A 40 -0.27 14.37 0.27
C TYR A 40 0.16 15.57 -0.56
N VAL A 41 -0.58 16.66 -0.50
CA VAL A 41 -0.22 17.92 -1.17
C VAL A 41 1.12 18.45 -0.63
N PHE A 42 1.32 18.42 0.68
CA PHE A 42 2.59 18.82 1.31
C PHE A 42 3.77 17.96 0.84
N ILE A 43 3.60 16.63 0.79
CA ILE A 43 4.62 15.69 0.31
C ILE A 43 4.96 16.02 -1.15
N LEU A 44 3.97 16.17 -2.03
CA LEU A 44 4.18 16.49 -3.45
C LEU A 44 4.87 17.84 -3.62
N PHE A 45 4.49 18.85 -2.85
CA PHE A 45 5.15 20.15 -2.85
C PHE A 45 6.63 20.04 -2.45
N LYS A 46 6.94 19.28 -1.39
CA LYS A 46 8.32 19.05 -0.94
C LYS A 46 9.13 18.26 -1.97
N LEU A 47 8.54 17.26 -2.60
CA LEU A 47 9.17 16.49 -3.68
C LEU A 47 9.47 17.40 -4.89
N TYR A 48 8.52 18.23 -5.31
CA TYR A 48 8.71 19.20 -6.38
C TYR A 48 9.86 20.18 -6.06
N LYS A 49 9.88 20.75 -4.86
CA LYS A 49 10.92 21.70 -4.45
C LYS A 49 12.31 21.08 -4.32
N THR A 50 12.38 19.81 -3.93
CA THR A 50 13.67 19.13 -3.66
C THR A 50 14.24 18.42 -4.89
N PHE A 51 13.36 17.90 -5.75
CA PHE A 51 13.71 17.03 -6.88
C PHE A 51 13.10 17.52 -8.19
N SER A 52 13.14 18.84 -8.46
CA SER A 52 12.45 19.46 -9.60
C SER A 52 12.71 18.75 -10.95
N ASN A 53 13.96 18.38 -11.22
CA ASN A 53 14.36 17.72 -12.47
C ASN A 53 13.87 16.26 -12.58
N GLU A 54 13.57 15.62 -11.46
CA GLU A 54 13.12 14.22 -11.40
C GLU A 54 11.65 14.11 -10.96
N PHE A 55 10.97 15.25 -10.78
CA PHE A 55 9.63 15.30 -10.19
C PHE A 55 8.62 14.44 -10.94
N LEU A 56 8.58 14.48 -12.28
CA LEU A 56 7.71 13.64 -13.08
C LEU A 56 8.01 12.14 -12.88
N LYS A 57 9.29 11.77 -12.88
CA LYS A 57 9.70 10.39 -12.64
C LYS A 57 9.26 9.89 -11.27
N ILE A 58 9.40 10.74 -10.24
CA ILE A 58 8.95 10.43 -8.86
C ILE A 58 7.42 10.30 -8.81
N THR A 59 6.69 11.19 -9.48
CA THR A 59 5.21 11.13 -9.51
C THR A 59 4.70 9.85 -10.18
N PHE A 60 5.31 9.43 -11.29
CA PHE A 60 5.00 8.15 -11.92
C PHE A 60 5.37 6.97 -11.01
N SER A 61 6.53 7.04 -10.31
CA SER A 61 6.91 6.00 -9.36
C SER A 61 5.92 5.90 -8.20
N LEU A 62 5.38 7.02 -7.71
CA LEU A 62 4.30 7.01 -6.71
C LEU A 62 3.01 6.39 -7.23
N GLY A 63 2.63 6.67 -8.48
CA GLY A 63 1.48 6.02 -9.12
C GLY A 63 1.65 4.50 -9.19
N LEU A 64 2.82 4.04 -9.69
CA LEU A 64 3.16 2.62 -9.73
C LEU A 64 3.20 1.98 -8.33
N LEU A 65 3.75 2.70 -7.35
CA LEU A 65 3.82 2.27 -5.95
C LEU A 65 2.43 1.95 -5.39
N ILE A 66 1.50 2.91 -5.51
CA ILE A 66 0.12 2.75 -5.02
C ILE A 66 -0.58 1.62 -5.75
N PHE A 67 -0.43 1.56 -7.08
CA PHE A 67 -1.02 0.50 -7.87
C PHE A 67 -0.54 -0.89 -7.41
N LEU A 68 0.77 -1.12 -7.33
CA LEU A 68 1.33 -2.42 -6.90
C LEU A 68 0.97 -2.75 -5.46
N SER A 69 0.93 -1.75 -4.58
CA SER A 69 0.58 -1.95 -3.18
C SER A 69 -0.88 -2.37 -3.02
N ASP A 70 -1.80 -1.65 -3.66
CA ASP A 70 -3.23 -1.92 -3.56
C ASP A 70 -3.61 -3.22 -4.28
N PHE A 71 -3.22 -3.35 -5.55
CA PHE A 71 -3.46 -4.54 -6.37
C PHE A 71 -2.91 -5.80 -5.70
N GLY A 72 -1.64 -5.78 -5.27
CA GLY A 72 -1.04 -6.92 -4.60
C GLY A 72 -1.73 -7.28 -3.29
N SER A 73 -2.18 -6.28 -2.52
CA SER A 73 -2.93 -6.53 -1.27
C SER A 73 -4.24 -7.29 -1.50
N VAL A 74 -4.87 -7.12 -2.65
CA VAL A 74 -6.10 -7.82 -3.03
C VAL A 74 -5.76 -9.16 -3.66
N GLU A 75 -5.10 -9.16 -4.81
CA GLU A 75 -4.94 -10.32 -5.67
C GLU A 75 -3.96 -11.38 -5.10
N LEU A 76 -2.85 -10.93 -4.49
CA LEU A 76 -1.83 -11.86 -3.97
C LEU A 76 -2.11 -12.29 -2.54
N PHE A 77 -2.91 -11.53 -1.79
CA PHE A 77 -3.12 -11.84 -0.38
C PHE A 77 -4.58 -12.12 -0.05
N LYS A 78 -5.54 -11.22 -0.32
CA LYS A 78 -6.93 -11.44 0.10
C LYS A 78 -7.56 -12.62 -0.62
N GLU A 79 -7.40 -12.70 -1.94
CA GLU A 79 -7.98 -13.78 -2.75
C GLU A 79 -7.27 -15.12 -2.51
N VAL A 80 -5.98 -15.11 -2.14
CA VAL A 80 -5.22 -16.34 -1.87
C VAL A 80 -5.45 -16.87 -0.45
N PHE A 81 -5.33 -16.00 0.56
CA PHE A 81 -5.45 -16.43 1.97
C PHE A 81 -6.88 -16.50 2.47
N GLN A 82 -7.80 -15.77 1.88
CA GLN A 82 -9.24 -15.74 2.20
C GLN A 82 -9.54 -15.66 3.71
N ARG A 83 -8.67 -14.96 4.46
CA ARG A 83 -8.83 -14.78 5.90
C ARG A 83 -10.03 -13.89 6.17
N ALA A 84 -11.04 -14.41 6.85
CA ALA A 84 -12.21 -13.64 7.25
C ALA A 84 -11.82 -12.48 8.18
N ARG A 85 -12.49 -11.33 8.00
CA ARG A 85 -12.29 -10.16 8.89
C ARG A 85 -12.86 -10.43 10.29
N PRO A 86 -12.32 -9.73 11.33
CA PRO A 86 -12.83 -9.85 12.71
C PRO A 86 -14.35 -9.68 12.79
N CYS A 87 -14.87 -8.67 12.11
CA CYS A 87 -16.29 -8.31 12.11
C CYS A 87 -17.23 -9.37 11.52
N TYR A 88 -16.73 -10.30 10.69
CA TYR A 88 -17.52 -11.44 10.18
C TYR A 88 -17.31 -12.71 10.98
N PHE A 89 -16.19 -12.84 11.68
CA PHE A 89 -15.79 -14.10 12.30
C PHE A 89 -15.96 -14.11 13.82
N LEU A 90 -15.64 -12.98 14.50
CA LEU A 90 -15.65 -12.93 15.95
C LEU A 90 -16.98 -12.42 16.50
N LYS A 91 -17.42 -13.02 17.62
CA LYS A 91 -18.55 -12.50 18.39
C LYS A 91 -18.11 -11.33 19.29
N GLY A 92 -18.99 -10.34 19.47
CA GLY A 92 -18.77 -9.20 20.36
C GLY A 92 -17.77 -8.16 19.83
N VAL A 93 -17.53 -8.12 18.53
CA VAL A 93 -16.71 -7.09 17.89
C VAL A 93 -17.49 -5.79 17.77
N ARG A 94 -16.86 -4.67 18.13
CA ARG A 94 -17.38 -3.33 17.81
C ARG A 94 -17.08 -3.01 16.35
N VAL A 95 -18.09 -2.98 15.52
CA VAL A 95 -17.99 -2.54 14.12
C VAL A 95 -18.45 -1.09 14.08
N VAL A 96 -17.51 -0.17 13.86
CA VAL A 96 -17.77 1.27 13.98
C VAL A 96 -18.13 1.91 12.63
N ASP A 97 -17.54 1.43 11.52
CA ASP A 97 -17.71 2.04 10.18
C ASP A 97 -17.83 0.97 9.08
N GLY A 98 -18.75 0.02 9.30
CA GLY A 98 -18.98 -1.06 8.33
C GLY A 98 -17.80 -2.00 8.14
N CYS A 99 -18.06 -3.19 7.59
CA CYS A 99 -17.05 -4.27 7.48
C CYS A 99 -16.25 -4.26 6.17
N GLY A 100 -16.84 -3.79 5.09
CA GLY A 100 -16.26 -3.91 3.75
C GLY A 100 -16.35 -5.35 3.19
N GLY A 101 -15.43 -5.73 2.31
CA GLY A 101 -15.39 -7.08 1.72
C GLY A 101 -15.05 -8.18 2.73
N PRO A 102 -15.26 -9.47 2.37
CA PRO A 102 -15.19 -10.59 3.31
C PRO A 102 -13.78 -10.86 3.84
N PHE A 103 -12.75 -10.65 3.03
CA PHE A 103 -11.37 -11.01 3.34
C PHE A 103 -10.56 -9.83 3.87
N GLY A 104 -9.74 -10.09 4.91
CA GLY A 104 -8.98 -9.08 5.65
C GLY A 104 -7.48 -9.08 5.41
N PHE A 105 -6.86 -10.22 5.15
CA PHE A 105 -5.41 -10.33 5.07
C PHE A 105 -4.91 -10.07 3.63
N ILE A 106 -4.08 -9.10 3.45
CA ILE A 106 -3.54 -8.03 4.28
C ILE A 106 -4.40 -6.75 4.21
N SER A 107 -4.16 -5.79 5.12
CA SER A 107 -4.84 -4.50 5.07
C SER A 107 -4.29 -3.61 3.95
N SER A 108 -5.11 -3.30 2.92
CA SER A 108 -4.72 -2.39 1.84
C SER A 108 -4.44 -0.97 2.33
N HIS A 109 -5.18 -0.47 3.34
CA HIS A 109 -4.92 0.83 3.95
C HIS A 109 -3.52 0.89 4.57
N ALA A 110 -3.14 -0.15 5.32
CA ALA A 110 -1.80 -0.24 5.89
C ALA A 110 -0.74 -0.38 4.78
N ALA A 111 -0.94 -1.27 3.81
CA ALA A 111 -0.02 -1.49 2.71
C ALA A 111 0.29 -0.18 1.97
N ASN A 112 -0.74 0.57 1.58
CA ASN A 112 -0.60 1.84 0.85
C ASN A 112 0.08 2.92 1.72
N ALA A 113 -0.31 3.06 2.99
CA ALA A 113 0.28 4.05 3.89
C ALA A 113 1.77 3.75 4.15
N PHE A 114 2.12 2.51 4.46
CA PHE A 114 3.51 2.12 4.67
C PHE A 114 4.35 2.19 3.37
N ALA A 115 3.78 1.84 2.22
CA ALA A 115 4.47 1.99 0.94
C ALA A 115 4.87 3.45 0.68
N VAL A 116 3.93 4.40 0.86
CA VAL A 116 4.24 5.84 0.73
C VAL A 116 5.27 6.27 1.78
N ALA A 117 5.10 5.85 3.04
CA ALA A 117 6.01 6.21 4.12
C ALA A 117 7.45 5.79 3.84
N PHE A 118 7.68 4.54 3.44
CA PHE A 118 9.01 4.03 3.12
C PHE A 118 9.59 4.68 1.86
N PHE A 119 8.81 4.75 0.77
CA PHE A 119 9.30 5.31 -0.49
C PHE A 119 9.74 6.76 -0.36
N VAL A 120 8.92 7.61 0.27
CA VAL A 120 9.25 9.02 0.50
C VAL A 120 10.46 9.16 1.43
N SER A 121 10.55 8.30 2.45
CA SER A 121 11.72 8.26 3.36
C SER A 121 13.00 7.87 2.64
N PHE A 122 12.94 6.91 1.69
CA PHE A 122 14.09 6.54 0.86
C PHE A 122 14.56 7.68 -0.05
N LEU A 123 13.63 8.52 -0.53
CA LEU A 123 13.97 9.68 -1.36
C LEU A 123 14.66 10.76 -0.53
N PHE A 124 14.09 11.17 0.58
CA PHE A 124 14.62 12.27 1.39
C PHE A 124 15.83 11.89 2.25
N LYS A 125 15.98 10.61 2.64
CA LYS A 125 17.08 10.09 3.47
C LYS A 125 17.29 10.85 4.79
N LYS A 126 16.22 11.41 5.35
CA LYS A 126 16.28 12.12 6.63
C LYS A 126 15.44 11.37 7.67
N TYR A 127 16.02 11.14 8.84
CA TYR A 127 15.40 10.39 9.92
C TYR A 127 14.01 10.91 10.32
N TRP A 128 13.81 12.22 10.39
CA TRP A 128 12.53 12.78 10.76
C TRP A 128 11.40 12.50 9.74
N TRP A 129 11.73 12.41 8.42
CA TRP A 129 10.76 11.98 7.41
C TRP A 129 10.30 10.55 7.67
N PHE A 130 11.25 9.67 7.97
CA PHE A 130 10.95 8.29 8.30
C PHE A 130 10.05 8.22 9.53
N VAL A 131 10.43 8.85 10.65
CA VAL A 131 9.66 8.79 11.90
C VAL A 131 8.25 9.35 11.72
N SER A 132 8.13 10.53 11.09
CA SER A 132 6.82 11.18 10.91
C SER A 132 5.87 10.36 10.04
N LEU A 133 6.36 9.87 8.86
CA LEU A 133 5.52 9.11 7.94
C LEU A 133 5.26 7.69 8.42
N PHE A 134 6.21 7.07 9.11
CA PHE A 134 6.03 5.77 9.72
C PHE A 134 4.97 5.83 10.84
N SER A 135 5.05 6.85 11.72
CA SER A 135 4.03 7.07 12.76
C SER A 135 2.65 7.32 12.17
N TRP A 136 2.57 8.09 11.08
CA TRP A 136 1.33 8.29 10.33
C TRP A 136 0.76 6.97 9.79
N ALA A 137 1.59 6.12 9.18
CA ALA A 137 1.15 4.83 8.65
C ALA A 137 0.70 3.87 9.76
N VAL A 138 1.41 3.86 10.92
CA VAL A 138 1.00 3.12 12.11
C VAL A 138 -0.36 3.60 12.61
N LEU A 139 -0.59 4.90 12.67
CA LEU A 139 -1.86 5.48 13.11
C LEU A 139 -3.03 5.04 12.21
N ILE A 140 -2.83 5.05 10.88
CA ILE A 140 -3.81 4.49 9.93
C ILE A 140 -4.03 3.00 10.21
N GLY A 141 -2.96 2.21 10.37
CA GLY A 141 -3.09 0.79 10.69
C GLY A 141 -3.88 0.52 11.98
N LEU A 142 -3.56 1.25 13.04
CA LEU A 142 -4.27 1.15 14.33
C LEU A 142 -5.75 1.53 14.20
N SER A 143 -6.09 2.55 13.41
CA SER A 143 -7.49 2.90 13.18
C SER A 143 -8.28 1.75 12.56
N ARG A 144 -7.69 0.94 11.67
CA ARG A 144 -8.36 -0.21 11.05
C ARG A 144 -8.64 -1.34 12.04
N VAL A 145 -7.73 -1.57 12.99
CA VAL A 145 -7.94 -2.53 14.08
C VAL A 145 -9.03 -2.03 15.03
N TYR A 146 -8.96 -0.75 15.42
CA TYR A 146 -9.94 -0.12 16.29
C TYR A 146 -11.36 -0.18 15.70
N LEU A 147 -11.52 0.12 14.40
CA LEU A 147 -12.80 0.07 13.69
C LEU A 147 -13.37 -1.35 13.53
N GLY A 148 -12.64 -2.40 13.92
CA GLY A 148 -13.12 -3.77 13.92
C GLY A 148 -12.97 -4.52 12.59
N VAL A 149 -12.24 -3.97 11.62
CA VAL A 149 -12.21 -4.48 10.24
C VAL A 149 -10.94 -5.26 9.87
N HIS A 150 -9.87 -5.17 10.69
CA HIS A 150 -8.60 -5.87 10.48
C HIS A 150 -8.01 -6.37 11.79
N TYR A 151 -7.33 -7.50 11.74
CA TYR A 151 -6.46 -7.96 12.84
C TYR A 151 -5.13 -7.21 12.83
N PRO A 152 -4.40 -7.13 13.97
CA PRO A 152 -3.04 -6.60 14.02
C PRO A 152 -2.09 -7.23 13.00
N PHE A 153 -2.16 -8.54 12.78
CA PHE A 153 -1.31 -9.20 11.78
C PHE A 153 -1.66 -8.85 10.33
N ASP A 154 -2.88 -8.41 10.04
CA ASP A 154 -3.23 -7.87 8.72
C ASP A 154 -2.51 -6.54 8.47
N ILE A 155 -2.29 -5.74 9.54
CA ILE A 155 -1.53 -4.49 9.48
C ILE A 155 -0.04 -4.76 9.31
N LEU A 156 0.51 -5.70 10.08
CA LEU A 156 1.92 -6.11 9.93
C LEU A 156 2.19 -6.67 8.53
N GLY A 157 1.31 -7.52 8.02
CA GLY A 157 1.40 -8.01 6.64
C GLY A 157 1.39 -6.86 5.63
N GLY A 158 0.50 -5.87 5.81
CA GLY A 158 0.46 -4.65 5.00
C GLY A 158 1.76 -3.84 5.08
N MET A 159 2.34 -3.72 6.28
CA MET A 159 3.64 -3.03 6.47
C MET A 159 4.77 -3.73 5.70
N PHE A 160 4.89 -5.05 5.81
CA PHE A 160 5.94 -5.81 5.09
C PHE A 160 5.74 -5.74 3.58
N TRP A 161 4.49 -5.85 3.10
CA TRP A 161 4.19 -5.66 1.69
C TRP A 161 4.52 -4.25 1.20
N GLY A 162 4.13 -3.23 1.96
CA GLY A 162 4.47 -1.84 1.67
C GLY A 162 5.99 -1.59 1.60
N LEU A 163 6.76 -2.20 2.52
CA LEU A 163 8.22 -2.14 2.50
C LEU A 163 8.80 -2.83 1.25
N PHE A 164 8.30 -4.00 0.90
CA PHE A 164 8.75 -4.73 -0.29
C PHE A 164 8.49 -3.91 -1.57
N VAL A 165 7.25 -3.45 -1.76
CA VAL A 165 6.87 -2.67 -2.94
C VAL A 165 7.65 -1.36 -3.02
N SER A 166 7.81 -0.66 -1.89
CA SER A 166 8.58 0.60 -1.87
C SER A 166 10.06 0.38 -2.20
N SER A 167 10.66 -0.69 -1.70
CA SER A 167 12.04 -1.05 -2.02
C SER A 167 12.20 -1.40 -3.50
N PHE A 168 11.27 -2.15 -4.05
CA PHE A 168 11.24 -2.53 -5.47
C PHE A 168 11.09 -1.30 -6.39
N VAL A 169 10.10 -0.44 -6.11
CA VAL A 169 9.88 0.78 -6.90
C VAL A 169 11.05 1.77 -6.75
N TYR A 170 11.62 1.88 -5.55
CA TYR A 170 12.80 2.73 -5.34
C TYR A 170 14.01 2.20 -6.10
N TYR A 171 14.21 0.89 -6.16
CA TYR A 171 15.26 0.27 -6.97
C TYR A 171 15.08 0.61 -8.45
N ILE A 172 13.88 0.44 -9.01
CA ILE A 172 13.56 0.83 -10.40
C ILE A 172 13.81 2.33 -10.63
N TYR A 173 13.36 3.19 -9.70
CA TYR A 173 13.60 4.62 -9.77
C TYR A 173 15.10 4.97 -9.82
N LYS A 174 15.94 4.24 -9.07
CA LYS A 174 17.41 4.45 -9.03
C LYS A 174 18.14 3.90 -10.24
N MET A 175 17.57 2.97 -10.97
CA MET A 175 18.17 2.50 -12.21
C MET A 175 18.35 3.68 -13.18
N LYS A 176 19.60 3.97 -13.55
CA LYS A 176 19.94 4.96 -14.58
C LYS A 176 19.63 4.34 -15.95
N LEU A 177 18.37 4.14 -16.23
CA LEU A 177 17.91 3.69 -17.53
C LEU A 177 18.06 4.88 -18.49
N LYS A 178 19.16 4.91 -19.24
CA LYS A 178 19.51 5.99 -20.19
C LYS A 178 18.42 6.25 -21.25
N ASN A 179 17.47 5.34 -21.42
CA ASN A 179 16.34 5.39 -22.34
C ASN A 179 15.12 4.72 -21.70
N PHE A 180 14.82 5.03 -20.48
CA PHE A 180 13.52 4.71 -19.94
C PHE A 180 12.57 5.70 -20.59
N ASP A 181 12.22 5.41 -21.85
CA ASP A 181 11.26 6.19 -22.59
C ASP A 181 9.99 6.25 -21.71
N LEU A 182 9.51 7.45 -21.45
CA LEU A 182 8.21 7.74 -20.87
C LEU A 182 7.12 6.83 -21.47
N PHE A 183 7.33 6.40 -22.71
CA PHE A 183 6.54 5.41 -23.44
C PHE A 183 6.35 4.09 -22.68
N TRP A 184 7.38 3.51 -22.05
CA TRP A 184 7.25 2.25 -21.32
C TRP A 184 6.50 2.42 -20.00
N PHE A 185 6.68 3.56 -19.30
CA PHE A 185 5.88 3.88 -18.12
C PHE A 185 4.42 4.13 -18.49
N VAL A 186 4.18 4.89 -19.56
CA VAL A 186 2.83 5.14 -20.06
C VAL A 186 2.19 3.83 -20.52
N TRP A 187 2.95 2.97 -21.22
CA TRP A 187 2.44 1.68 -21.66
C TRP A 187 2.12 0.75 -20.48
N LEU A 188 3.00 0.65 -19.48
CA LEU A 188 2.75 -0.11 -18.26
C LEU A 188 1.52 0.46 -17.51
N ALA A 189 1.41 1.77 -17.39
CA ALA A 189 0.26 2.43 -16.77
C ALA A 189 -1.03 2.16 -17.56
N LEU A 190 -0.99 2.19 -18.90
CA LEU A 190 -2.12 1.87 -19.77
C LEU A 190 -2.53 0.40 -19.69
N VAL A 191 -1.58 -0.54 -19.59
CA VAL A 191 -1.85 -1.96 -19.38
C VAL A 191 -2.50 -2.17 -18.00
N CYS A 192 -2.02 -1.47 -16.98
CA CYS A 192 -2.62 -1.52 -15.65
C CYS A 192 -4.05 -0.93 -15.62
N ILE A 193 -4.27 0.20 -16.30
CA ILE A 193 -5.60 0.82 -16.44
C ILE A 193 -6.53 -0.08 -17.23
N TRP A 194 -6.04 -0.70 -18.33
CA TRP A 194 -6.82 -1.62 -19.16
C TRP A 194 -7.31 -2.82 -18.34
N ASN A 195 -6.44 -3.44 -17.54
CA ASN A 195 -6.81 -4.56 -16.67
C ASN A 195 -7.79 -4.13 -15.56
N PHE A 196 -7.72 -2.90 -15.10
CA PHE A 196 -8.66 -2.35 -14.13
C PHE A 196 -10.06 -2.10 -14.73
N VAL A 197 -10.12 -1.66 -15.99
CA VAL A 197 -11.37 -1.34 -16.69
C VAL A 197 -12.04 -2.60 -17.30
N TRP A 198 -11.25 -3.64 -17.62
CA TRP A 198 -11.75 -4.88 -18.28
C TRP A 198 -11.37 -6.13 -17.48
N PRO A 199 -12.12 -6.52 -16.45
CA PRO A 199 -11.76 -7.63 -15.55
C PRO A 199 -12.01 -9.04 -16.11
N SER A 200 -12.18 -9.20 -17.43
CA SER A 200 -12.49 -10.50 -18.07
C SER A 200 -11.28 -11.42 -18.29
N VAL A 201 -10.07 -10.98 -17.99
CA VAL A 201 -8.83 -11.78 -18.05
C VAL A 201 -8.22 -11.81 -16.66
N PRO A 202 -7.63 -12.94 -16.18
CA PRO A 202 -6.94 -12.94 -14.88
C PRO A 202 -5.86 -11.86 -14.87
N PRO A 203 -6.02 -10.76 -14.15
CA PRO A 203 -5.17 -9.57 -14.28
C PRO A 203 -3.72 -9.82 -13.89
N ILE A 204 -3.47 -10.84 -13.07
CA ILE A 204 -2.12 -11.24 -12.64
C ILE A 204 -1.25 -11.67 -13.81
N LEU A 205 -1.79 -12.47 -14.74
CA LEU A 205 -0.98 -13.04 -15.82
C LEU A 205 -0.51 -11.95 -16.79
N ASP A 206 -1.38 -11.01 -17.13
CA ASP A 206 -1.07 -9.93 -18.08
C ASP A 206 -0.10 -8.90 -17.48
N VAL A 207 -0.25 -8.58 -16.18
CA VAL A 207 0.69 -7.71 -15.48
C VAL A 207 2.05 -8.37 -15.32
N LEU A 208 2.10 -9.66 -14.96
CA LEU A 208 3.36 -10.42 -14.87
C LEU A 208 4.04 -10.54 -16.24
N VAL A 209 3.29 -10.84 -17.29
CA VAL A 209 3.82 -10.92 -18.66
C VAL A 209 4.33 -9.55 -19.11
N ALA A 210 3.58 -8.47 -18.87
CA ALA A 210 4.00 -7.12 -19.21
C ALA A 210 5.28 -6.70 -18.45
N VAL A 211 5.38 -7.02 -17.15
CA VAL A 211 6.57 -6.76 -16.31
C VAL A 211 7.76 -7.59 -16.79
N ILE A 212 7.59 -8.89 -17.03
CA ILE A 212 8.66 -9.79 -17.50
C ILE A 212 9.15 -9.37 -18.88
N LEU A 213 8.25 -9.06 -19.81
CA LEU A 213 8.62 -8.58 -21.15
C LEU A 213 9.34 -7.23 -21.10
N SER A 214 8.89 -6.31 -20.23
CA SER A 214 9.53 -5.01 -20.02
C SER A 214 10.94 -5.15 -19.44
N ILE A 215 11.13 -6.04 -18.47
CA ILE A 215 12.46 -6.38 -17.91
C ILE A 215 13.33 -7.07 -18.96
N GLY A 216 12.79 -8.02 -19.72
CA GLY A 216 13.51 -8.73 -20.78
C GLY A 216 14.02 -7.80 -21.87
N VAL A 217 13.19 -6.88 -22.36
CA VAL A 217 13.59 -5.85 -23.36
C VAL A 217 14.66 -4.93 -22.79
N MET A 218 14.59 -4.57 -21.49
CA MET A 218 15.63 -3.77 -20.82
C MET A 218 16.98 -4.48 -20.79
N LEU A 219 17.01 -5.76 -20.43
CA LEU A 219 18.23 -6.56 -20.33
C LEU A 219 18.90 -6.74 -21.70
N VAL A 220 18.10 -6.98 -22.76
CA VAL A 220 18.62 -7.13 -24.13
C VAL A 220 19.19 -5.82 -24.67
N LYS A 221 18.59 -4.66 -24.35
CA LYS A 221 19.09 -3.34 -24.79
C LYS A 221 20.38 -2.92 -24.09
N ASN A 222 20.58 -3.34 -22.82
CA ASN A 222 21.81 -3.06 -22.06
C ASN A 222 23.01 -3.93 -22.51
N ASN A 223 22.76 -5.14 -23.04
CA ASN A 223 23.84 -6.02 -23.54
C ASN A 223 24.33 -5.66 -24.95
N LYS A 224 23.74 -4.69 -25.64
CA LYS A 224 24.15 -4.21 -26.98
C LYS A 224 25.00 -2.93 -26.95
N LYS A 225 25.48 -2.53 -25.76
CA LYS A 225 26.47 -1.46 -25.57
C LYS A 225 27.68 -1.98 -24.83
#